data_bd370500b0d58113b28f1ec0e5aa55b0
#
_entry.id   bd370500b0d58113b28f1ec0e5aa55b0
#
_cell.length_a   1.000
_cell.length_b   1.000
_cell.length_c   1.000
_cell.angle_alpha   90.00
_cell.angle_beta   90.00
_cell.angle_gamma   90.00
#
_symmetry.space_group_name_H-M   'P 1'
#
loop_
_entity.id
_entity.type
_entity.pdbx_description
1 polymer ?
#
loop_
_entity_poly.entity_id
_entity_poly.type
_entity_poly.pdbx_seq_one_letter_code
_entity_poly.pdbx_strand_id
1 'polypeptide(L)'
;MELLDKLNILADAAKYDAACTSSGLDRAGRPGSIGSTTLAGCCHSFSADGRCISLLKVLMTNVCAYDCQYCVNRRSNDVPRAAFTPRELCELTMGFYRRNYIEGLFLSSAVLRDPDYTTEQMITCLRLLREEYRFGGYIHAKAIP
;
A
#
# COMPACT_ATOMS: atom_id res chain seq x y z
N MET A 1 -14.74 -4.45 -10.59
CA MET A 1 -14.13 -4.92 -9.32
C MET A 1 -14.30 -3.84 -8.28
N GLU A 2 -14.85 -4.21 -7.15
CA GLU A 2 -15.07 -3.26 -6.06
C GLU A 2 -13.76 -2.80 -5.42
N LEU A 3 -13.77 -1.61 -4.83
CA LEU A 3 -12.56 -1.00 -4.24
C LEU A 3 -11.97 -1.86 -3.12
N LEU A 4 -12.83 -2.48 -2.31
CA LEU A 4 -12.38 -3.37 -1.22
C LEU A 4 -11.73 -4.65 -1.75
N ASP A 5 -12.21 -5.16 -2.88
CA ASP A 5 -11.60 -6.34 -3.52
C ASP A 5 -10.20 -6.00 -4.03
N LYS A 6 -10.05 -4.83 -4.64
CA LYS A 6 -8.74 -4.33 -5.07
C LYS A 6 -7.80 -4.17 -3.87
N LEU A 7 -8.31 -3.62 -2.76
CA LEU A 7 -7.52 -3.47 -1.54
C LEU A 7 -7.02 -4.82 -1.03
N ASN A 8 -7.88 -5.81 -0.95
CA ASN A 8 -7.49 -7.14 -0.48
C ASN A 8 -6.39 -7.76 -1.34
N ILE A 9 -6.54 -7.67 -2.66
CA ILE A 9 -5.55 -8.21 -3.60
C ILE A 9 -4.22 -7.46 -3.48
N LEU A 10 -4.26 -6.14 -3.48
CA LEU A 10 -3.06 -5.32 -3.56
C LEU A 10 -2.35 -5.15 -2.22
N ALA A 11 -3.08 -5.23 -1.13
CA ALA A 11 -2.48 -5.28 0.21
C ALA A 11 -1.82 -6.65 0.46
N ASP A 12 -2.45 -7.72 0.06
CA ASP A 12 -1.87 -9.05 0.18
C ASP A 12 -0.60 -9.19 -0.68
N ALA A 13 -0.63 -8.66 -1.90
CA ALA A 13 0.54 -8.64 -2.77
C ALA A 13 1.69 -7.82 -2.18
N ALA A 14 1.41 -6.77 -1.44
CA ALA A 14 2.41 -5.89 -0.84
C ALA A 14 3.20 -6.56 0.29
N LYS A 15 2.69 -7.61 0.92
CA LYS A 15 3.40 -8.31 2.01
C LYS A 15 4.73 -8.93 1.56
N TYR A 16 4.89 -9.18 0.26
CA TYR A 16 6.13 -9.71 -0.31
C TYR A 16 7.17 -8.63 -0.59
N ASP A 17 6.85 -7.36 -0.35
CA ASP A 17 7.80 -6.27 -0.52
C ASP A 17 8.71 -6.19 0.71
N ALA A 18 10.00 -6.46 0.51
CA ALA A 18 10.99 -6.57 1.58
C ALA A 18 11.40 -5.23 2.19
N ALA A 19 10.86 -4.11 1.73
CA ALA A 19 11.23 -2.79 2.22
C ALA A 19 10.69 -2.47 3.62
N CYS A 20 9.79 -3.29 4.15
CA CYS A 20 9.23 -3.10 5.48
C CYS A 20 10.00 -3.96 6.51
N THR A 21 10.83 -3.32 7.32
CA THR A 21 11.64 -4.00 8.33
C THR A 21 10.92 -4.18 9.66
N SER A 22 9.72 -3.64 9.79
CA SER A 22 8.92 -3.69 11.02
C SER A 22 8.02 -4.92 11.10
N SER A 23 8.15 -5.82 10.15
CA SER A 23 7.35 -7.03 10.05
C SER A 23 7.71 -8.01 11.17
N GLY A 24 6.95 -8.10 12.18
CA GLY A 24 7.18 -9.04 13.29
C GLY A 24 6.24 -8.80 14.43
N LEU A 25 5.47 -7.75 14.36
CA LEU A 25 4.44 -7.49 15.35
C LEU A 25 3.11 -8.09 14.87
N ASP A 26 2.93 -9.34 15.20
CA ASP A 26 1.63 -9.97 15.13
C ASP A 26 0.81 -9.46 16.32
N ARG A 27 -0.01 -8.43 16.08
CA ARG A 27 -0.95 -7.95 17.09
C ARG A 27 -2.21 -8.78 17.04
N ALA A 28 -2.16 -9.94 17.67
CA ALA A 28 -3.38 -10.67 17.96
C ALA A 28 -4.26 -9.82 18.86
N GLY A 29 -5.49 -9.57 18.44
CA GLY A 29 -6.46 -8.81 19.21
C GLY A 29 -6.72 -9.48 20.56
N ARG A 30 -6.65 -8.71 21.64
CA ARG A 30 -7.08 -9.20 22.96
C ARG A 30 -8.60 -9.09 23.04
N PRO A 31 -9.29 -10.12 23.52
CA PRO A 31 -10.74 -10.05 23.76
C PRO A 31 -11.07 -8.86 24.65
N GLY A 32 -11.96 -7.97 24.18
CA GLY A 32 -12.41 -6.79 24.94
C GLY A 32 -11.58 -5.54 24.76
N SER A 33 -10.55 -5.53 23.90
CA SER A 33 -9.74 -4.35 23.63
C SER A 33 -10.22 -3.68 22.33
N ILE A 34 -10.60 -2.42 22.46
CA ILE A 34 -10.93 -1.59 21.29
C ILE A 34 -9.60 -1.13 20.66
N GLY A 35 -9.33 -1.47 19.41
CA GLY A 35 -8.23 -0.90 18.65
C GLY A 35 -7.08 -1.83 18.31
N SER A 36 -7.23 -3.13 18.47
CA SER A 36 -6.23 -4.12 18.06
C SER A 36 -6.57 -4.81 16.75
N THR A 37 -7.51 -4.30 15.98
CA THR A 37 -7.85 -4.85 14.67
C THR A 37 -6.77 -4.48 13.69
N THR A 38 -6.00 -5.47 13.25
CA THR A 38 -5.09 -5.30 12.13
C THR A 38 -5.93 -5.25 10.86
N LEU A 39 -6.11 -4.06 10.30
CA LEU A 39 -6.71 -3.93 8.99
C LEU A 39 -5.80 -4.56 7.95
N ALA A 40 -6.39 -5.28 7.01
CA ALA A 40 -5.64 -5.80 5.86
C ALA A 40 -4.91 -4.63 5.18
N GLY A 41 -3.63 -4.79 4.95
CA GLY A 41 -2.80 -3.79 4.30
C GLY A 41 -2.14 -2.78 5.24
N CYS A 42 -2.39 -2.83 6.54
CA CYS A 42 -1.72 -1.96 7.48
C CYS A 42 -0.38 -2.55 7.91
N CYS A 43 0.65 -1.73 7.84
CA CYS A 43 2.00 -2.05 8.28
C CYS A 43 2.35 -1.13 9.44
N HIS A 44 3.03 -1.67 10.45
CA HIS A 44 3.48 -0.89 11.59
C HIS A 44 4.99 -0.62 11.48
N SER A 45 5.39 0.64 11.57
CA SER A 45 6.78 1.01 11.70
C SER A 45 6.97 1.87 12.96
N PHE A 46 8.19 1.90 13.47
CA PHE A 46 8.53 2.66 14.67
C PHE A 46 9.22 3.95 14.29
N SER A 47 8.77 5.05 14.87
CA SER A 47 9.48 6.33 14.76
C SER A 47 10.69 6.35 15.70
N ALA A 48 11.57 7.35 15.51
CA ALA A 48 12.78 7.50 16.34
C ALA A 48 12.50 7.70 17.83
N ASP A 49 11.30 8.16 18.18
CA ASP A 49 10.86 8.35 19.57
C ASP A 49 10.14 7.12 20.15
N GLY A 50 10.13 6.01 19.44
CA GLY A 50 9.52 4.76 19.88
C GLY A 50 8.03 4.64 19.62
N ARG A 51 7.39 5.62 18.98
CA ARG A 51 5.98 5.53 18.62
C ARG A 51 5.76 4.57 17.45
N CYS A 52 4.70 3.78 17.56
CA CYS A 52 4.25 2.91 16.48
C CYS A 52 3.43 3.74 15.48
N ILE A 53 3.88 3.78 14.23
CA ILE A 53 3.19 4.45 13.13
C ILE A 53 2.52 3.38 12.26
N SER A 54 1.21 3.49 12.07
CA SER A 54 0.45 2.60 11.20
C SER A 54 0.44 3.15 9.79
N LEU A 55 0.91 2.35 8.84
CA LEU A 55 0.94 2.72 7.42
C LEU A 55 0.02 1.81 6.62
N LEU A 56 -0.67 2.38 5.65
CA LEU A 56 -1.35 1.58 4.63
C LEU A 56 -0.30 1.16 3.60
N LYS A 57 0.01 -0.13 3.56
CA LYS A 57 0.99 -0.69 2.63
C LYS A 57 0.26 -1.40 1.50
N VAL A 58 0.31 -0.83 0.31
CA VAL A 58 -0.34 -1.39 -0.87
C VAL A 58 0.54 -1.23 -2.11
N LEU A 59 0.31 -2.08 -3.10
CA LEU A 59 0.76 -1.86 -4.46
C LEU A 59 -0.28 -1.04 -5.21
N MET A 60 0.17 -0.16 -6.07
CA MET A 60 -0.73 0.53 -7.00
C MET A 60 -1.33 -0.46 -8.00
N THR A 61 -0.53 -1.41 -8.45
CA THR A 61 -0.96 -2.55 -9.26
C THR A 61 -0.04 -3.75 -9.04
N ASN A 62 -0.57 -4.94 -9.18
CA ASN A 62 0.24 -6.17 -9.28
C ASN A 62 0.23 -6.76 -10.69
N VAL A 63 -0.33 -6.05 -11.66
CA VAL A 63 -0.17 -6.38 -13.07
C VAL A 63 1.24 -5.95 -13.47
N CYS A 64 2.07 -6.90 -13.91
CA CYS A 64 3.46 -6.63 -14.21
C CYS A 64 3.82 -7.04 -15.63
N ALA A 65 4.58 -6.19 -16.32
CA ALA A 65 5.12 -6.48 -17.65
C ALA A 65 6.33 -7.42 -17.59
N TYR A 66 6.97 -7.53 -16.43
CA TYR A 66 8.18 -8.34 -16.25
C TYR A 66 7.87 -9.72 -15.67
N ASP A 67 8.79 -10.64 -15.86
CA ASP A 67 8.66 -12.02 -15.43
C ASP A 67 9.86 -12.47 -14.58
N CYS A 68 10.14 -11.70 -13.52
CA CYS A 68 11.25 -11.99 -12.62
C CYS A 68 11.02 -13.32 -11.89
N GLN A 69 12.00 -14.22 -11.94
CA GLN A 69 11.86 -15.59 -11.44
C GLN A 69 11.52 -15.68 -9.95
N TYR A 70 12.00 -14.72 -9.17
CA TYR A 70 11.82 -14.70 -7.71
C TYR A 70 10.58 -13.91 -7.27
N CYS A 71 9.86 -13.28 -8.19
CA CYS A 71 8.74 -12.39 -7.83
C CYS A 71 7.41 -13.13 -7.89
N VAL A 72 6.63 -13.02 -6.83
CA VAL A 72 5.27 -13.60 -6.77
C VAL A 72 4.36 -12.96 -7.81
N ASN A 73 4.58 -11.68 -8.11
CA ASN A 73 3.76 -10.91 -9.04
C ASN A 73 4.27 -10.97 -10.49
N ARG A 74 5.21 -11.86 -10.79
CA ARG A 74 5.72 -12.01 -12.17
C ARG A 74 4.58 -12.32 -13.14
N ARG A 75 4.75 -11.88 -14.38
CA ARG A 75 3.71 -11.97 -15.39
C ARG A 75 3.16 -13.40 -15.58
N SER A 76 4.05 -14.40 -15.56
CA SER A 76 3.68 -15.79 -15.80
C SER A 76 3.01 -16.47 -14.60
N ASN A 77 3.02 -15.85 -13.42
CA ASN A 77 2.40 -16.45 -12.25
C ASN A 77 0.89 -16.21 -12.25
N ASP A 78 0.14 -17.25 -11.90
CA ASP A 78 -1.32 -17.17 -11.85
C ASP A 78 -1.75 -16.72 -10.45
N VAL A 79 -1.90 -15.41 -10.29
CA VAL A 79 -2.39 -14.78 -9.06
C VAL A 79 -3.48 -13.78 -9.41
N PRO A 80 -4.41 -13.48 -8.49
CA PRO A 80 -5.39 -12.43 -8.73
C PRO A 80 -4.69 -11.09 -9.02
N ARG A 81 -5.20 -10.37 -10.02
CA ARG A 81 -4.61 -9.11 -10.48
C ARG A 81 -5.60 -7.97 -10.28
N ALA A 82 -5.07 -6.81 -9.89
CA ALA A 82 -5.84 -5.60 -9.74
C ALA A 82 -4.97 -4.38 -10.00
N ALA A 83 -5.61 -3.24 -10.19
CA ALA A 83 -4.94 -1.95 -10.32
C ALA A 83 -5.83 -0.86 -9.75
N PHE A 84 -5.23 0.05 -8.96
CA PHE A 84 -5.90 1.28 -8.54
C PHE A 84 -5.67 2.37 -9.57
N THR A 85 -6.71 3.19 -9.80
CA THR A 85 -6.49 4.51 -10.37
C THR A 85 -5.93 5.43 -9.30
N PRO A 86 -5.22 6.51 -9.66
CA PRO A 86 -4.73 7.46 -8.66
C PRO A 86 -5.82 7.99 -7.72
N ARG A 87 -7.01 8.28 -8.24
CA ARG A 87 -8.13 8.77 -7.42
C ARG A 87 -8.66 7.71 -6.47
N GLU A 88 -8.81 6.49 -6.93
CA GLU A 88 -9.25 5.38 -6.07
C GLU A 88 -8.33 5.21 -4.86
N LEU A 89 -7.02 5.25 -5.10
CA LEU A 89 -6.05 5.10 -4.02
C LEU A 89 -6.06 6.30 -3.07
N CYS A 90 -6.23 7.52 -3.60
CA CYS A 90 -6.36 8.71 -2.77
C CYS A 90 -7.60 8.64 -1.87
N GLU A 91 -8.75 8.27 -2.42
CA GLU A 91 -9.99 8.13 -1.66
C GLU A 91 -9.88 7.07 -0.57
N LEU A 92 -9.28 5.93 -0.89
CA LEU A 92 -9.07 4.86 0.07
C LEU A 92 -8.14 5.32 1.21
N THR A 93 -7.02 5.95 0.88
CA THR A 93 -6.06 6.46 1.85
C THR A 93 -6.69 7.50 2.77
N MET A 94 -7.42 8.45 2.21
CA MET A 94 -8.10 9.48 3.00
C MET A 94 -9.19 8.90 3.86
N GLY A 95 -9.91 7.89 3.38
CA GLY A 95 -10.93 7.20 4.16
C GLY A 95 -10.35 6.59 5.44
N PHE A 96 -9.25 5.88 5.34
CA PHE A 96 -8.56 5.30 6.50
C PHE A 96 -7.92 6.36 7.39
N TYR A 97 -7.33 7.38 6.80
CA TYR A 97 -6.67 8.46 7.54
C TYR A 97 -7.68 9.25 8.39
N ARG A 98 -8.83 9.60 7.84
CA ARG A 98 -9.87 10.33 8.55
C ARG A 98 -10.47 9.53 9.72
N ARG A 99 -10.45 8.20 9.62
CA ARG A 99 -10.92 7.30 10.67
C ARG A 99 -9.84 6.95 11.68
N ASN A 100 -8.65 7.56 11.57
CA ASN A 100 -7.48 7.29 12.43
C ASN A 100 -6.98 5.84 12.38
N TYR A 101 -7.22 5.12 11.30
CA TYR A 101 -6.71 3.77 11.13
C TYR A 101 -5.25 3.76 10.68
N ILE A 102 -4.84 4.78 9.96
CA ILE A 102 -3.47 4.93 9.45
C ILE A 102 -2.95 6.34 9.69
N GLU A 103 -1.63 6.47 9.77
CA GLU A 103 -0.94 7.74 9.87
C GLU A 103 -0.17 8.08 8.59
N GLY A 104 -0.04 7.12 7.68
CA GLY A 104 0.68 7.30 6.44
C GLY A 104 0.39 6.23 5.41
N LEU A 105 0.98 6.42 4.24
CA LEU A 105 0.86 5.54 3.09
C LEU A 105 2.24 5.02 2.69
N PHE A 106 2.36 3.71 2.54
CA PHE A 106 3.51 3.07 1.89
C PHE A 106 3.06 2.58 0.52
N LEU A 107 3.52 3.25 -0.54
CA LEU A 107 3.13 2.95 -1.91
C LEU A 107 4.29 2.36 -2.69
N SER A 108 4.07 1.19 -3.26
CA SER A 108 4.93 0.61 -4.27
C SER A 108 4.09 0.16 -5.46
N SER A 109 4.69 -0.43 -6.45
CA SER A 109 3.95 -0.89 -7.63
C SER A 109 4.74 -1.95 -8.39
N ALA A 110 4.01 -2.88 -9.00
CA ALA A 110 4.56 -3.63 -10.12
C ALA A 110 4.61 -2.71 -11.35
N VAL A 111 5.26 -3.14 -12.41
CA VAL A 111 5.46 -2.32 -13.61
C VAL A 111 4.35 -2.59 -14.61
N LEU A 112 3.36 -1.69 -14.63
CA LEU A 112 2.27 -1.74 -15.58
C LEU A 112 2.68 -1.04 -16.87
N ARG A 113 2.64 -1.74 -17.99
CA ARG A 113 3.07 -1.30 -19.33
C ARG A 113 4.58 -1.07 -19.41
N ASP A 114 5.09 0.00 -18.81
CA ASP A 114 6.51 0.33 -18.76
C ASP A 114 6.81 1.13 -17.48
N PRO A 115 8.10 1.27 -17.11
CA PRO A 115 8.47 1.99 -15.89
C PRO A 115 8.05 3.46 -15.88
N ASP A 116 8.14 4.13 -17.02
CA ASP A 116 7.79 5.56 -17.11
C ASP A 116 6.30 5.78 -16.86
N TYR A 117 5.44 5.00 -17.51
CA TYR A 117 4.00 5.08 -17.31
C TYR A 117 3.62 4.82 -15.85
N THR A 118 4.19 3.78 -15.25
CA THR A 118 3.89 3.43 -13.85
C THR A 118 4.37 4.51 -12.90
N THR A 119 5.55 5.06 -13.12
CA THR A 119 6.08 6.17 -12.33
C THR A 119 5.19 7.40 -12.43
N GLU A 120 4.70 7.73 -13.62
CA GLU A 120 3.76 8.85 -13.82
C GLU A 120 2.47 8.64 -13.04
N GLN A 121 1.93 7.41 -13.02
CA GLN A 121 0.74 7.10 -12.24
C GLN A 121 0.99 7.26 -10.73
N MET A 122 2.12 6.81 -10.24
CA MET A 122 2.49 6.98 -8.84
C MET A 122 2.65 8.46 -8.47
N ILE A 123 3.35 9.23 -9.30
CA ILE A 123 3.53 10.67 -9.08
C ILE A 123 2.18 11.38 -9.08
N THR A 124 1.30 11.06 -10.02
CA THR A 124 -0.04 11.63 -10.09
C THR A 124 -0.82 11.36 -8.81
N CYS A 125 -0.77 10.13 -8.31
CA CYS A 125 -1.40 9.75 -7.06
C CYS A 125 -0.87 10.59 -5.88
N LEU A 126 0.44 10.69 -5.74
CA LEU A 126 1.06 11.42 -4.63
C LEU A 126 0.77 12.93 -4.72
N ARG A 127 0.77 13.47 -5.92
CA ARG A 127 0.43 14.89 -6.16
C ARG A 127 -1.02 15.17 -5.78
N LEU A 128 -1.96 14.36 -6.24
CA LEU A 128 -3.37 14.49 -5.89
C LEU A 128 -3.55 14.40 -4.37
N LEU A 129 -2.88 13.46 -3.75
CA LEU A 129 -2.99 13.22 -2.31
C LEU A 129 -2.55 14.45 -1.50
N ARG A 130 -1.45 15.09 -1.89
CA ARG A 130 -0.92 16.27 -1.22
C ARG A 130 -1.66 17.56 -1.57
N GLU A 131 -1.97 17.76 -2.86
CA GLU A 131 -2.52 19.04 -3.35
C GLU A 131 -4.04 19.08 -3.30
N GLU A 132 -4.72 18.05 -3.76
CA GLU A 132 -6.19 18.03 -3.86
C GLU A 132 -6.84 17.53 -2.58
N TYR A 133 -6.37 16.42 -2.04
CA TYR A 133 -6.92 15.81 -0.83
C TYR A 133 -6.31 16.36 0.46
N ARG A 134 -5.20 17.08 0.35
CA ARG A 134 -4.49 17.71 1.48
C ARG A 134 -4.12 16.71 2.58
N PHE A 135 -3.65 15.56 2.16
CA PHE A 135 -3.20 14.52 3.08
C PHE A 135 -1.98 15.00 3.85
N GLY A 136 -2.09 15.06 5.18
CA GLY A 136 -1.01 15.53 6.06
C GLY A 136 -0.17 14.40 6.66
N GLY A 137 -0.44 13.15 6.30
CA GLY A 137 0.27 12.01 6.85
C GLY A 137 1.61 11.73 6.18
N TYR A 138 2.30 10.73 6.72
CA TYR A 138 3.57 10.26 6.18
C TYR A 138 3.37 9.53 4.84
N ILE A 139 4.26 9.78 3.91
CA ILE A 139 4.28 9.07 2.62
C ILE A 139 5.65 8.44 2.41
N HIS A 140 5.65 7.13 2.18
CA HIS A 140 6.82 6.40 1.74
C HIS A 140 6.50 5.79 0.37
N ALA A 141 7.26 6.15 -0.63
CA ALA A 141 7.08 5.59 -1.98
C ALA A 141 8.34 4.86 -2.40
N LYS A 142 8.16 3.64 -2.89
CA LYS A 142 9.27 2.86 -3.45
C LYS A 142 9.34 3.16 -4.94
N ALA A 143 10.37 3.88 -5.34
CA ALA A 143 10.56 4.26 -6.73
C ALA A 143 10.92 3.06 -7.60
N ILE A 144 10.48 3.09 -8.85
CA ILE A 144 10.87 2.12 -9.87
C ILE A 144 12.20 2.60 -10.47
N PRO A 145 13.22 1.73 -10.49
CA PRO A 145 14.52 2.11 -11.04
C PRO A 145 14.50 2.31 -12.57
#